data_93eb2aa37907e9256a319a7c3aae6e9b
#
_entry.id   93eb2aa37907e9256a319a7c3aae6e9b
#
_cell.length_a   1.000
_cell.length_b   1.000
_cell.length_c   1.000
_cell.angle_alpha   90.00
_cell.angle_beta   90.00
_cell.angle_gamma   90.00
#
_symmetry.space_group_name_H-M   'P 1'
#
loop_
_entity.id
_entity.type
_entity.pdbx_description
1 polymer ?
#
loop_
_entity_poly.entity_id
_entity_poly.type
_entity_poly.pdbx_seq_one_letter_code
_entity_poly.pdbx_strand_id
1 'polypeptide(L)'
;MPIETDLEDQLNKFKEQYYQENKKNTFFKTSQKNDCAEKVVQHFSIEQLLQNSIYVNKSALFFDYPIIKTFIHPNNYHLVITHIDTMIELMVNKYETITIVVNMKSFTVTAAQRYMELIKNFCNKYFQNDLFIKRIQNIYVHNSPSVINVIRKMIHPFVKSNVSEKVVFMKTY
;
A
#
# COMPACT_ATOMS: atom_id res chain seq x y z
N MET A 1 21.13 5.00 -3.01
CA MET A 1 19.90 4.98 -2.26
C MET A 1 20.02 4.34 -0.88
N PRO A 2 20.74 4.96 0.02
CA PRO A 2 20.90 4.43 1.38
C PRO A 2 19.75 4.76 2.34
N ILE A 3 18.73 5.54 1.89
CA ILE A 3 17.73 6.13 2.80
C ILE A 3 16.58 5.16 3.11
N GLU A 4 16.22 4.26 2.18
CA GLU A 4 15.10 3.33 2.36
C GLU A 4 15.38 2.24 3.42
N THR A 5 16.58 1.70 3.43
CA THR A 5 17.00 0.68 4.42
C THR A 5 16.99 1.24 5.85
N ASP A 6 17.39 2.49 6.02
CA ASP A 6 17.45 3.14 7.33
C ASP A 6 16.04 3.40 7.91
N LEU A 7 15.09 3.89 7.09
CA LEU A 7 13.72 4.14 7.55
C LEU A 7 12.98 2.85 7.90
N GLU A 8 13.07 1.81 7.05
CA GLU A 8 12.44 0.51 7.33
C GLU A 8 13.01 -0.09 8.62
N ASP A 9 14.31 -0.01 8.83
CA ASP A 9 14.98 -0.48 10.05
C ASP A 9 14.54 0.29 11.29
N GLN A 10 14.40 1.61 11.21
CA GLN A 10 13.90 2.44 12.32
C GLN A 10 12.45 2.10 12.67
N LEU A 11 11.59 1.91 11.66
CA LEU A 11 10.20 1.50 11.85
C LEU A 11 10.07 0.10 12.45
N ASN A 12 10.92 -0.83 12.03
CA ASN A 12 10.94 -2.19 12.60
C ASN A 12 11.40 -2.16 14.07
N LYS A 13 12.44 -1.40 14.41
CA LYS A 13 12.89 -1.23 15.80
C LYS A 13 11.80 -0.60 16.67
N PHE A 14 11.13 0.45 16.18
CA PHE A 14 10.02 1.07 16.91
C PHE A 14 8.89 0.07 17.18
N LYS A 15 8.53 -0.73 16.16
CA LYS A 15 7.52 -1.76 16.29
C LYS A 15 7.92 -2.87 17.28
N GLU A 16 9.18 -3.30 17.25
CA GLU A 16 9.70 -4.28 18.20
C GLU A 16 9.61 -3.74 19.64
N GLN A 17 10.03 -2.50 19.86
CA GLN A 17 9.92 -1.83 21.17
C GLN A 17 8.46 -1.74 21.63
N TYR A 18 7.54 -1.33 20.75
CA TYR A 18 6.11 -1.29 21.07
C TYR A 18 5.60 -2.64 21.59
N TYR A 19 5.95 -3.76 20.92
CA TYR A 19 5.52 -5.10 21.32
C TYR A 19 6.30 -5.69 22.51
N GLN A 20 7.45 -5.14 22.88
CA GLN A 20 8.11 -5.43 24.16
C GLN A 20 7.38 -4.76 25.33
N GLU A 21 6.94 -3.51 25.15
CA GLU A 21 6.20 -2.76 26.16
C GLU A 21 4.73 -3.16 26.27
N ASN A 22 4.12 -3.59 25.15
CA ASN A 22 2.71 -3.96 25.05
C ASN A 22 2.59 -5.41 24.60
N LYS A 23 2.28 -6.31 25.53
CA LYS A 23 2.12 -7.74 25.24
C LYS A 23 1.18 -7.97 24.04
N LYS A 24 1.60 -8.81 23.08
CA LYS A 24 0.80 -9.15 21.90
C LYS A 24 -0.58 -9.66 22.30
N ASN A 25 -1.61 -8.99 21.81
CA ASN A 25 -3.00 -9.38 22.04
C ASN A 25 -3.41 -10.43 20.99
N THR A 26 -3.88 -11.58 21.44
CA THR A 26 -4.32 -12.67 20.55
C THR A 26 -5.75 -12.48 20.06
N PHE A 27 -6.61 -11.76 20.81
CA PHE A 27 -8.03 -11.53 20.49
C PHE A 27 -8.26 -10.25 19.70
N PHE A 28 -7.57 -9.16 20.06
CA PHE A 28 -7.76 -7.83 19.45
C PHE A 28 -6.54 -7.40 18.59
N LYS A 29 -6.08 -8.32 17.75
CA LYS A 29 -4.88 -8.10 16.92
C LYS A 29 -4.97 -6.86 16.02
N THR A 30 -6.11 -6.65 15.38
CA THR A 30 -6.33 -5.49 14.49
C THR A 30 -6.31 -4.19 15.27
N SER A 31 -6.99 -4.12 16.40
CA SER A 31 -6.99 -2.94 17.27
C SER A 31 -5.59 -2.60 17.75
N GLN A 32 -4.81 -3.59 18.19
CA GLN A 32 -3.42 -3.38 18.62
C GLN A 32 -2.51 -2.94 17.48
N LYS A 33 -2.69 -3.48 16.26
CA LYS A 33 -1.95 -3.03 15.09
C LYS A 33 -2.26 -1.59 14.71
N ASN A 34 -3.52 -1.19 14.84
CA ASN A 34 -3.94 0.20 14.59
C ASN A 34 -3.37 1.15 15.66
N ASP A 35 -3.37 0.75 16.93
CA ASP A 35 -2.75 1.52 18.01
C ASP A 35 -1.24 1.69 17.79
N CYS A 36 -0.54 0.62 17.40
CA CYS A 36 0.87 0.70 17.04
C CYS A 36 1.11 1.68 15.87
N ALA A 37 0.29 1.61 14.82
CA ALA A 37 0.38 2.49 13.67
C ALA A 37 0.11 3.96 14.04
N GLU A 38 -0.83 4.22 14.94
CA GLU A 38 -1.11 5.56 15.47
C GLU A 38 0.08 6.12 16.24
N LYS A 39 0.76 5.31 17.05
CA LYS A 39 1.98 5.71 17.75
C LYS A 39 3.15 5.98 16.80
N VAL A 40 3.26 5.25 15.69
CA VAL A 40 4.25 5.52 14.64
C VAL A 40 4.09 6.93 14.10
N VAL A 41 2.87 7.36 13.75
CA VAL A 41 2.64 8.72 13.21
C VAL A 41 2.76 9.84 14.24
N GLN A 42 2.76 9.52 15.53
CA GLN A 42 3.13 10.47 16.59
C GLN A 42 4.64 10.67 16.71
N HIS A 43 5.43 9.70 16.24
CA HIS A 43 6.89 9.68 16.38
C HIS A 43 7.63 10.02 15.08
N PHE A 44 7.07 9.64 13.93
CA PHE A 44 7.60 9.90 12.60
C PHE A 44 6.68 10.86 11.84
N SER A 45 7.26 11.72 10.98
CA SER A 45 6.45 12.57 10.09
C SER A 45 5.62 11.73 9.13
N ILE A 46 4.31 11.96 9.09
CA ILE A 46 3.41 11.26 8.18
C ILE A 46 3.72 11.59 6.72
N GLU A 47 4.14 12.81 6.43
CA GLU A 47 4.55 13.23 5.10
C GLU A 47 5.76 12.42 4.63
N GLN A 48 6.76 12.24 5.49
CA GLN A 48 7.93 11.43 5.19
C GLN A 48 7.57 9.97 4.97
N LEU A 49 6.68 9.40 5.80
CA LEU A 49 6.20 8.03 5.66
C LEU A 49 5.45 7.83 4.35
N LEU A 50 4.57 8.75 3.97
CA LEU A 50 3.84 8.72 2.70
C LEU A 50 4.79 8.82 1.50
N GLN A 51 5.74 9.76 1.51
CA GLN A 51 6.71 9.96 0.43
C GLN A 51 7.64 8.78 0.22
N ASN A 52 7.94 8.00 1.26
CA ASN A 52 8.78 6.79 1.16
C ASN A 52 8.00 5.51 0.88
N SER A 53 6.69 5.51 1.05
CA SER A 53 5.85 4.32 0.85
C SER A 53 4.99 4.36 -0.41
N ILE A 54 4.61 5.57 -0.86
CA ILE A 54 3.78 5.79 -2.06
C ILE A 54 4.40 6.94 -2.82
N TYR A 55 5.13 6.63 -3.88
CA TYR A 55 5.93 7.63 -4.59
C TYR A 55 5.96 7.39 -6.10
N VAL A 56 6.31 8.44 -6.84
CA VAL A 56 6.48 8.41 -8.28
C VAL A 56 7.95 8.41 -8.65
N ASN A 57 8.35 7.49 -9.51
CA ASN A 57 9.64 7.52 -10.17
C ASN A 57 9.43 7.33 -11.69
N LYS A 58 9.78 8.33 -12.49
CA LYS A 58 9.45 8.40 -13.92
C LYS A 58 7.94 8.22 -14.12
N SER A 59 7.52 7.32 -15.02
CA SER A 59 6.12 7.01 -15.30
C SER A 59 5.55 5.87 -14.46
N ALA A 60 6.16 5.55 -13.32
CA ALA A 60 5.73 4.50 -12.42
C ALA A 60 5.33 5.05 -11.04
N LEU A 61 4.16 4.62 -10.56
CA LEU A 61 3.66 4.85 -9.20
C LEU A 61 3.94 3.60 -8.37
N PHE A 62 4.67 3.78 -7.28
CA PHE A 62 5.10 2.72 -6.38
C PHE A 62 4.27 2.71 -5.10
N PHE A 63 3.91 1.50 -4.67
CA PHE A 63 3.32 1.21 -3.37
C PHE A 63 4.21 0.21 -2.63
N ASP A 64 4.79 0.61 -1.51
CA ASP A 64 5.68 -0.23 -0.71
C ASP A 64 5.00 -0.69 0.59
N TYR A 65 4.40 -1.87 0.54
CA TYR A 65 3.65 -2.42 1.67
C TYR A 65 4.47 -2.59 2.96
N PRO A 66 5.76 -2.99 2.94
CA PRO A 66 6.60 -3.02 4.14
C PRO A 66 6.56 -1.74 4.98
N ILE A 67 6.56 -0.57 4.34
CA ILE A 67 6.42 0.72 5.03
C ILE A 67 4.95 1.03 5.31
N ILE A 68 4.05 0.87 4.33
CA ILE A 68 2.60 1.14 4.45
C ILE A 68 2.00 0.49 5.70
N LYS A 69 2.31 -0.78 5.96
CA LYS A 69 1.75 -1.54 7.10
C LYS A 69 2.13 -0.98 8.46
N THR A 70 3.15 -0.13 8.55
CA THR A 70 3.67 0.38 9.83
C THR A 70 2.88 1.56 10.38
N PHE A 71 2.25 2.36 9.51
CA PHE A 71 1.64 3.63 9.91
C PHE A 71 0.20 3.85 9.43
N ILE A 72 -0.27 3.12 8.42
CA ILE A 72 -1.62 3.32 7.90
C ILE A 72 -2.64 2.65 8.82
N HIS A 73 -3.65 3.44 9.24
CA HIS A 73 -4.78 3.02 10.06
C HIS A 73 -6.02 3.85 9.70
N PRO A 74 -7.24 3.45 10.11
CA PRO A 74 -8.47 4.10 9.65
C PRO A 74 -8.51 5.61 9.81
N ASN A 75 -7.91 6.17 10.88
CA ASN A 75 -7.94 7.60 11.14
C ASN A 75 -7.09 8.43 10.18
N ASN A 76 -6.16 7.83 9.42
CA ASN A 76 -5.35 8.53 8.43
C ASN A 76 -5.62 8.12 6.97
N TYR A 77 -6.63 7.31 6.69
CA TYR A 77 -6.97 6.92 5.32
C TYR A 77 -7.19 8.12 4.38
N HIS A 78 -7.81 9.19 4.87
CA HIS A 78 -8.02 10.41 4.09
C HIS A 78 -6.70 11.06 3.64
N LEU A 79 -5.68 11.06 4.49
CA LEU A 79 -4.34 11.59 4.14
C LEU A 79 -3.66 10.70 3.08
N VAL A 80 -3.82 9.39 3.20
CA VAL A 80 -3.29 8.42 2.22
C VAL A 80 -3.94 8.63 0.86
N ILE A 81 -5.28 8.72 0.80
CA ILE A 81 -6.00 8.95 -0.46
C ILE A 81 -5.62 10.31 -1.07
N THR A 82 -5.56 11.37 -0.28
CA THR A 82 -5.13 12.69 -0.76
C THR A 82 -3.71 12.64 -1.34
N HIS A 83 -2.79 11.93 -0.70
CA HIS A 83 -1.43 11.75 -1.20
C HIS A 83 -1.41 10.98 -2.53
N ILE A 84 -2.17 9.88 -2.63
CA ILE A 84 -2.31 9.10 -3.87
C ILE A 84 -2.89 9.98 -5.00
N ASP A 85 -3.92 10.76 -4.70
CA ASP A 85 -4.53 11.69 -5.66
C ASP A 85 -3.50 12.66 -6.22
N THR A 86 -2.69 13.26 -5.36
CA THR A 86 -1.61 14.17 -5.75
C THR A 86 -0.59 13.48 -6.65
N MET A 87 -0.16 12.26 -6.30
CA MET A 87 0.80 11.50 -7.11
C MET A 87 0.23 11.14 -8.49
N ILE A 88 -1.03 10.70 -8.55
CA ILE A 88 -1.70 10.37 -9.81
C ILE A 88 -1.89 11.62 -10.67
N GLU A 89 -2.30 12.74 -10.09
CA GLU A 89 -2.45 14.00 -10.82
C GLU A 89 -1.13 14.46 -11.46
N LEU A 90 -0.03 14.39 -10.70
CA LEU A 90 1.30 14.69 -11.23
C LEU A 90 1.67 13.80 -12.43
N MET A 91 1.33 12.50 -12.34
CA MET A 91 1.66 11.54 -13.39
C MET A 91 0.82 11.75 -14.65
N VAL A 92 -0.50 11.89 -14.52
CA VAL A 92 -1.40 12.04 -15.69
C VAL A 92 -1.18 13.35 -16.43
N ASN A 93 -0.65 14.36 -15.76
CA ASN A 93 -0.27 15.63 -16.39
C ASN A 93 1.06 15.54 -17.15
N LYS A 94 1.92 14.59 -16.79
CA LYS A 94 3.28 14.50 -17.34
C LYS A 94 3.46 13.34 -18.33
N TYR A 95 2.75 12.24 -18.16
CA TYR A 95 2.95 11.00 -18.92
C TYR A 95 1.65 10.53 -19.59
N GLU A 96 1.75 10.07 -20.84
CA GLU A 96 0.60 9.49 -21.56
C GLU A 96 0.22 8.12 -20.98
N THR A 97 1.22 7.31 -20.62
CA THR A 97 1.03 5.99 -20.01
C THR A 97 1.73 5.93 -18.67
N ILE A 98 1.14 5.18 -17.76
CA ILE A 98 1.63 4.99 -16.41
C ILE A 98 1.73 3.51 -16.08
N THR A 99 2.68 3.19 -15.22
CA THR A 99 2.85 1.86 -14.63
C THR A 99 2.55 1.96 -13.14
N ILE A 100 1.92 0.92 -12.58
CA ILE A 100 1.75 0.79 -11.13
C ILE A 100 2.65 -0.36 -10.67
N VAL A 101 3.39 -0.15 -9.60
CA VAL A 101 4.30 -1.14 -9.01
C VAL A 101 3.93 -1.34 -7.54
N VAL A 102 3.63 -2.56 -7.16
CA VAL A 102 3.22 -2.90 -5.79
C VAL A 102 4.19 -3.91 -5.21
N ASN A 103 4.87 -3.55 -4.13
CA ASN A 103 5.66 -4.48 -3.32
C ASN A 103 4.76 -5.07 -2.23
N MET A 104 4.46 -6.36 -2.32
CA MET A 104 3.59 -7.09 -1.38
C MET A 104 4.37 -7.93 -0.35
N LYS A 105 5.64 -7.64 -0.12
CA LYS A 105 6.45 -8.36 0.89
C LYS A 105 5.72 -8.40 2.23
N SER A 106 5.49 -9.61 2.75
CA SER A 106 4.77 -9.88 3.99
C SER A 106 3.27 -9.49 4.02
N PHE A 107 2.64 -9.24 2.87
CA PHE A 107 1.19 -9.03 2.78
C PHE A 107 0.45 -10.34 3.04
N THR A 108 -0.68 -10.27 3.74
CA THR A 108 -1.45 -11.44 4.18
C THR A 108 -2.95 -11.24 3.90
N VAL A 109 -3.73 -12.32 3.99
CA VAL A 109 -5.21 -12.25 3.92
C VAL A 109 -5.77 -11.36 5.01
N THR A 110 -5.23 -11.46 6.24
CA THR A 110 -5.63 -10.59 7.36
C THR A 110 -5.32 -9.13 7.08
N ALA A 111 -4.18 -8.84 6.43
CA ALA A 111 -3.87 -7.48 6.00
C ALA A 111 -4.85 -6.98 4.94
N ALA A 112 -5.21 -7.81 3.96
CA ALA A 112 -6.22 -7.46 2.97
C ALA A 112 -7.58 -7.14 3.62
N GLN A 113 -7.99 -7.90 4.62
CA GLN A 113 -9.20 -7.62 5.40
C GLN A 113 -9.10 -6.31 6.18
N ARG A 114 -7.97 -6.08 6.84
CA ARG A 114 -7.72 -4.87 7.63
C ARG A 114 -7.77 -3.59 6.79
N TYR A 115 -7.23 -3.62 5.57
CA TYR A 115 -7.17 -2.48 4.66
C TYR A 115 -8.28 -2.47 3.61
N MET A 116 -9.29 -3.34 3.73
CA MET A 116 -10.32 -3.50 2.70
C MET A 116 -11.04 -2.21 2.36
N GLU A 117 -11.31 -1.36 3.34
CA GLU A 117 -11.97 -0.06 3.11
C GLU A 117 -11.08 0.87 2.24
N LEU A 118 -9.79 0.97 2.57
CA LEU A 118 -8.83 1.75 1.79
C LEU A 118 -8.69 1.19 0.36
N ILE A 119 -8.59 -0.13 0.22
CA ILE A 119 -8.50 -0.83 -1.07
C ILE A 119 -9.75 -0.56 -1.92
N LYS A 120 -10.95 -0.67 -1.33
CA LYS A 120 -12.21 -0.37 -2.01
C LYS A 120 -12.27 1.08 -2.49
N ASN A 121 -11.89 2.02 -1.63
CA ASN A 121 -11.88 3.45 -1.98
C ASN A 121 -10.96 3.72 -3.16
N PHE A 122 -9.77 3.17 -3.16
CA PHE A 122 -8.83 3.27 -4.27
C PHE A 122 -9.39 2.63 -5.56
N CYS A 123 -9.86 1.39 -5.49
CA CYS A 123 -10.37 0.67 -6.65
C CYS A 123 -11.61 1.36 -7.25
N ASN A 124 -12.54 1.82 -6.41
CA ASN A 124 -13.74 2.52 -6.88
C ASN A 124 -13.41 3.86 -7.54
N LYS A 125 -12.39 4.55 -7.07
CA LYS A 125 -11.99 5.84 -7.63
C LYS A 125 -11.22 5.69 -8.95
N TYR A 126 -10.30 4.76 -9.02
CA TYR A 126 -9.34 4.63 -10.12
C TYR A 126 -9.62 3.45 -11.03
N PHE A 127 -9.94 2.28 -10.51
CA PHE A 127 -10.15 1.06 -11.29
C PHE A 127 -11.59 0.88 -11.78
N GLN A 128 -12.43 1.89 -11.60
CA GLN A 128 -13.72 2.05 -12.26
C GLN A 128 -13.71 3.21 -13.29
N ASN A 129 -12.64 4.00 -13.35
CA ASN A 129 -12.50 5.12 -14.25
C ASN A 129 -11.83 4.68 -15.56
N ASP A 130 -12.61 4.59 -16.65
CA ASP A 130 -12.12 4.09 -17.95
C ASP A 130 -11.02 4.97 -18.55
N LEU A 131 -11.03 6.28 -18.32
CA LEU A 131 -9.99 7.19 -18.81
C LEU A 131 -8.66 6.91 -18.08
N PHE A 132 -8.70 6.69 -16.79
CA PHE A 132 -7.52 6.32 -16.02
C PHE A 132 -7.00 4.93 -16.39
N ILE A 133 -7.91 3.94 -16.53
CA ILE A 133 -7.55 2.56 -16.90
C ILE A 133 -6.82 2.52 -18.25
N LYS A 134 -7.25 3.32 -19.23
CA LYS A 134 -6.59 3.41 -20.55
C LYS A 134 -5.15 3.89 -20.45
N ARG A 135 -4.82 4.70 -19.45
CA ARG A 135 -3.46 5.18 -19.23
C ARG A 135 -2.55 4.14 -18.54
N ILE A 136 -3.13 3.18 -17.84
CA ILE A 136 -2.36 2.11 -17.20
C ILE A 136 -1.81 1.16 -18.26
N GLN A 137 -0.50 1.06 -18.36
CA GLN A 137 0.20 0.10 -19.22
C GLN A 137 0.25 -1.28 -18.55
N ASN A 138 0.81 -1.34 -17.35
CA ASN A 138 0.93 -2.57 -16.55
C ASN A 138 0.82 -2.26 -15.05
N ILE A 139 0.43 -3.28 -14.30
CA ILE A 139 0.47 -3.30 -12.83
C ILE A 139 1.39 -4.45 -12.43
N TYR A 140 2.60 -4.14 -12.00
CA TYR A 140 3.58 -5.12 -11.55
C TYR A 140 3.42 -5.38 -10.05
N VAL A 141 3.25 -6.65 -9.69
CA VAL A 141 3.15 -7.08 -8.29
C VAL A 141 4.39 -7.90 -7.95
N HIS A 142 5.21 -7.36 -7.07
CA HIS A 142 6.43 -7.99 -6.55
C HIS A 142 6.16 -8.65 -5.19
N ASN A 143 6.91 -9.69 -4.88
CA ASN A 143 6.87 -10.40 -3.59
C ASN A 143 5.44 -10.83 -3.21
N SER A 144 4.66 -11.27 -4.18
CA SER A 144 3.29 -11.72 -3.93
C SER A 144 3.27 -12.95 -3.01
N PRO A 145 2.37 -12.98 -2.00
CA PRO A 145 2.27 -14.12 -1.11
C PRO A 145 1.71 -15.35 -1.82
N SER A 146 1.99 -16.55 -1.30
CA SER A 146 1.45 -17.81 -1.82
C SER A 146 -0.09 -17.83 -1.84
N VAL A 147 -0.73 -17.06 -0.95
CA VAL A 147 -2.20 -16.91 -0.85
C VAL A 147 -2.78 -15.84 -1.77
N ILE A 148 -2.02 -15.35 -2.74
CA ILE A 148 -2.44 -14.24 -3.63
C ILE A 148 -3.79 -14.49 -4.33
N ASN A 149 -4.10 -15.73 -4.67
CA ASN A 149 -5.37 -16.06 -5.30
C ASN A 149 -6.58 -15.83 -4.39
N VAL A 150 -6.42 -16.00 -3.08
CA VAL A 150 -7.47 -15.69 -2.09
C VAL A 150 -7.67 -14.17 -2.05
N ILE A 151 -6.59 -13.41 -1.98
CA ILE A 151 -6.61 -11.94 -1.95
C ILE A 151 -7.24 -11.39 -3.24
N ARG A 152 -6.88 -11.94 -4.40
CA ARG A 152 -7.48 -11.56 -5.70
C ARG A 152 -8.99 -11.73 -5.69
N LYS A 153 -9.51 -12.87 -5.20
CA LYS A 153 -10.95 -13.13 -5.09
C LYS A 153 -11.66 -12.10 -4.19
N MET A 154 -11.01 -11.66 -3.12
CA MET A 154 -11.57 -10.64 -2.22
C MET A 154 -11.68 -9.26 -2.88
N ILE A 155 -10.72 -8.92 -3.74
CA ILE A 155 -10.64 -7.59 -4.39
C ILE A 155 -11.41 -7.58 -5.73
N HIS A 156 -11.58 -8.73 -6.38
CA HIS A 156 -12.21 -8.88 -7.70
C HIS A 156 -13.52 -8.10 -7.88
N PRO A 157 -14.45 -8.03 -6.89
CA PRO A 157 -15.69 -7.27 -7.07
C PRO A 157 -15.50 -5.76 -7.30
N PHE A 158 -14.34 -5.22 -6.99
CA PHE A 158 -14.03 -3.78 -7.10
C PHE A 158 -13.13 -3.45 -8.29
N VAL A 159 -12.73 -4.45 -9.10
CA VAL A 159 -11.76 -4.30 -10.18
C VAL A 159 -12.38 -4.77 -11.49
N LYS A 160 -12.41 -3.91 -12.51
CA LYS A 160 -12.85 -4.28 -13.84
C LYS A 160 -11.90 -5.31 -14.50
N SER A 161 -12.42 -6.16 -15.38
CA SER A 161 -11.63 -7.19 -16.08
C SER A 161 -10.45 -6.63 -16.85
N ASN A 162 -10.62 -5.49 -17.51
CA ASN A 162 -9.56 -4.82 -18.27
C ASN A 162 -8.41 -4.30 -17.37
N VAL A 163 -8.64 -4.08 -16.08
CA VAL A 163 -7.56 -3.81 -15.10
C VAL A 163 -6.86 -5.11 -14.73
N SER A 164 -7.63 -6.17 -14.46
CA SER A 164 -7.07 -7.47 -14.07
C SER A 164 -6.14 -8.06 -15.15
N GLU A 165 -6.43 -7.81 -16.42
CA GLU A 165 -5.61 -8.23 -17.56
C GLU A 165 -4.24 -7.54 -17.62
N LYS A 166 -4.09 -6.37 -16.97
CA LYS A 166 -2.84 -5.60 -16.90
C LYS A 166 -1.94 -6.00 -15.73
N VAL A 167 -2.42 -6.86 -14.84
CA VAL A 167 -1.66 -7.29 -13.65
C VAL A 167 -0.65 -8.38 -14.02
N VAL A 168 0.61 -8.11 -13.69
CA VAL A 168 1.74 -9.02 -13.91
C VAL A 168 2.38 -9.35 -12.56
N PHE A 169 2.32 -10.62 -12.18
CA PHE A 169 3.00 -11.10 -10.98
C PHE A 169 4.46 -11.41 -11.31
N MET A 170 5.36 -10.66 -10.69
CA MET A 170 6.79 -10.85 -10.86
C MET A 170 7.27 -12.00 -9.97
N LYS A 171 7.99 -12.96 -10.58
CA LYS A 171 8.63 -14.04 -9.82
C LYS A 171 9.76 -13.45 -8.99
N THR A 172 9.79 -13.77 -7.70
CA THR A 172 10.98 -13.55 -6.86
C THR A 172 12.00 -14.62 -7.25
N TYR A 173 13.15 -14.19 -7.76
CA TYR A 173 14.30 -15.07 -7.99
C TYR A 173 15.13 -15.15 -6.72
#